data_aaedc310b9c69704336f231a61c00b3b
#
_entry.id   aaedc310b9c69704336f231a61c00b3b
#
_cell.length_a   1.000
_cell.length_b   1.000
_cell.length_c   1.000
_cell.angle_alpha   90.00
_cell.angle_beta   90.00
_cell.angle_gamma   90.00
#
_symmetry.space_group_name_H-M   'P 1'
#
loop_
_entity.id
_entity.type
_entity.pdbx_description
1 polymer ?
#
loop_
_entity_poly.entity_id
_entity_poly.type
_entity_poly.pdbx_seq_one_letter_code
_entity_poly.pdbx_strand_id
1 'polypeptide(L)'
;MPDSASFDPRPRAGLSHVVGDTRPVLWRKTIGQLLSETAARFPDNDAMVFCAQNLRFTYRELEAEVDALAAGLHRLGLRAGERIGIWSPNRPEWVLIQFASAKLGLILVNINPAYRLSELEYALNKVGCTAIVIADRFKSSDYIAMIRELAPEIDGAEPGALQSKTLPELRLVIAMGAGKIAGMMNFDDIAIRGEHDVDIAAIGASLDPGDAINIQFTSGTTGTPKGATLTHFNIVNNGRFVVRAMKFTDQDRLCIPVPMYHCFGMVMGALGCVSVGACMVFPSEAFDPLETLQALDAERCTAAYGVPTMFIAMIEHPEFKRFDYSAMRTGCMAGAPCPAEYMKRVMSELNMSGVTSACGMTETSPVSMQCDVDDPVQMRVETVGRIQPHAEIKVVDQDGNIVPVGEMGEICTRGYLVMQGYWNDEARTRETIGDDGFLLSGDLATIDADGYIRIVGRLKEMLIRGGENIYPREIEEFLYRLPKIQDVQIFGVPDEKYGEVVCAWIILKEGQDASAQDIKDFCHGQIAHFKIPLHIRFVDEMPMTVTGKLQKFKMREAMVEELGLA
;
A
#
# COMPACT_ATOMS: atom_id res chain seq x y z
N MET A 1 14.71 39.53 0.65
CA MET A 1 14.73 38.09 0.32
C MET A 1 15.69 37.44 1.29
N PRO A 2 15.28 36.70 2.32
CA PRO A 2 16.23 35.97 3.14
C PRO A 2 16.65 34.70 2.39
N ASP A 3 17.92 34.41 2.52
CA ASP A 3 18.70 33.32 1.97
C ASP A 3 17.95 32.05 1.57
N SER A 4 18.09 31.66 0.31
CA SER A 4 17.86 30.30 -0.19
C SER A 4 18.98 29.40 0.31
N ALA A 5 19.03 29.10 1.61
CA ALA A 5 19.85 28.00 2.06
C ALA A 5 19.33 26.76 1.33
N SER A 6 20.15 26.21 0.42
CA SER A 6 19.85 24.96 -0.27
C SER A 6 19.70 23.86 0.77
N PHE A 7 18.60 23.12 0.72
CA PHE A 7 18.41 21.94 1.55
C PHE A 7 19.57 20.96 1.31
N ASP A 8 20.18 20.50 2.39
CA ASP A 8 21.22 19.48 2.36
C ASP A 8 20.65 18.13 2.84
N PRO A 9 20.47 17.15 1.96
CA PRO A 9 19.92 15.84 2.31
C PRO A 9 20.92 14.92 3.02
N ARG A 10 22.18 15.37 3.20
CA ARG A 10 23.26 14.52 3.72
C ARG A 10 23.14 14.30 5.24
N PRO A 11 23.61 13.14 5.71
CA PRO A 11 23.68 12.85 7.14
C PRO A 11 24.54 13.86 7.90
N ARG A 12 24.17 14.16 9.14
CA ARG A 12 24.85 15.13 9.99
C ARG A 12 25.88 14.45 10.90
N ALA A 13 27.00 15.12 11.09
CA ALA A 13 28.07 14.69 12.02
C ALA A 13 28.60 13.25 11.80
N GLY A 14 28.51 12.72 10.59
CA GLY A 14 28.97 11.35 10.29
C GLY A 14 28.06 10.24 10.85
N LEU A 15 26.88 10.59 11.38
CA LEU A 15 25.89 9.66 11.91
C LEU A 15 24.75 9.44 10.91
N SER A 16 24.18 8.25 10.91
CA SER A 16 23.02 7.86 10.08
C SER A 16 21.73 8.53 10.57
N HIS A 17 21.69 9.86 10.45
CA HIS A 17 20.59 10.72 10.86
C HIS A 17 20.36 11.83 9.83
N VAL A 18 19.16 11.90 9.28
CA VAL A 18 18.77 12.80 8.19
C VAL A 18 17.45 13.49 8.52
N VAL A 19 17.38 14.79 8.24
CA VAL A 19 16.16 15.59 8.37
C VAL A 19 15.73 16.06 6.99
N GLY A 20 14.48 15.81 6.61
CA GLY A 20 13.92 16.20 5.32
C GLY A 20 13.77 17.71 5.12
N ASP A 21 13.61 18.14 3.86
CA ASP A 21 13.35 19.55 3.53
C ASP A 21 12.05 20.01 4.21
N THR A 22 12.02 21.24 4.67
CA THR A 22 10.81 21.89 5.18
C THR A 22 9.99 22.57 4.07
N ARG A 23 10.35 22.38 2.82
CA ARG A 23 9.64 22.90 1.64
C ARG A 23 9.22 21.76 0.69
N PRO A 24 8.05 21.91 0.02
CA PRO A 24 7.05 22.94 0.21
C PRO A 24 6.30 22.79 1.53
N VAL A 25 5.67 23.84 2.00
CA VAL A 25 4.90 23.87 3.25
C VAL A 25 3.82 22.78 3.25
N LEU A 26 3.62 22.12 4.39
CA LEU A 26 2.56 21.14 4.58
C LEU A 26 1.17 21.78 4.39
N TRP A 27 0.29 21.07 3.70
CA TRP A 27 -1.10 21.49 3.55
C TRP A 27 -1.91 21.14 4.79
N ARG A 28 -2.62 22.12 5.31
CA ARG A 28 -3.60 21.92 6.38
C ARG A 28 -5.00 21.85 5.76
N LYS A 29 -5.30 20.74 5.09
CA LYS A 29 -6.55 20.49 4.38
C LYS A 29 -7.11 19.14 4.75
N THR A 30 -8.44 19.05 4.77
CA THR A 30 -9.14 17.77 4.78
C THR A 30 -9.15 17.15 3.36
N ILE A 31 -9.43 15.85 3.27
CA ILE A 31 -9.59 15.14 1.99
C ILE A 31 -10.75 15.74 1.18
N GLY A 32 -11.86 16.10 1.86
CA GLY A 32 -13.00 16.76 1.22
C GLY A 32 -12.61 18.10 0.61
N GLN A 33 -11.90 18.96 1.35
CA GLN A 33 -11.38 20.24 0.83
C GLN A 33 -10.43 20.04 -0.35
N LEU A 34 -9.55 19.02 -0.30
CA LEU A 34 -8.66 18.71 -1.40
C LEU A 34 -9.43 18.41 -2.68
N LEU A 35 -10.46 17.55 -2.63
CA LEU A 35 -11.29 17.22 -3.80
C LEU A 35 -12.02 18.46 -4.33
N SER A 36 -12.68 19.22 -3.46
CA SER A 36 -13.46 20.41 -3.88
C SER A 36 -12.58 21.47 -4.55
N GLU A 37 -11.39 21.75 -4.02
CA GLU A 37 -10.44 22.67 -4.64
C GLU A 37 -9.92 22.16 -6.00
N THR A 38 -9.68 20.86 -6.11
CA THR A 38 -9.23 20.25 -7.36
C THR A 38 -10.32 20.26 -8.44
N ALA A 39 -11.56 19.92 -8.06
CA ALA A 39 -12.71 19.99 -8.95
C ALA A 39 -12.99 21.42 -9.44
N ALA A 40 -12.82 22.42 -8.57
CA ALA A 40 -12.94 23.82 -8.96
C ALA A 40 -11.82 24.26 -9.92
N ARG A 41 -10.61 23.72 -9.77
CA ARG A 41 -9.44 24.07 -10.60
C ARG A 41 -9.42 23.35 -11.95
N PHE A 42 -9.84 22.08 -11.98
CA PHE A 42 -9.76 21.20 -13.15
C PHE A 42 -11.10 20.48 -13.42
N PRO A 43 -12.23 21.22 -13.53
CA PRO A 43 -13.57 20.61 -13.55
C PRO A 43 -13.80 19.62 -14.68
N ASP A 44 -13.19 19.85 -15.83
CA ASP A 44 -13.44 19.09 -17.05
C ASP A 44 -12.36 18.02 -17.34
N ASN A 45 -11.33 17.93 -16.48
CA ASN A 45 -10.35 16.84 -16.56
C ASN A 45 -11.01 15.52 -16.13
N ASP A 46 -10.61 14.42 -16.78
CA ASP A 46 -10.91 13.07 -16.27
C ASP A 46 -10.37 12.92 -14.85
N ALA A 47 -11.23 12.61 -13.90
CA ALA A 47 -10.83 12.32 -12.53
C ALA A 47 -10.55 10.82 -12.31
N MET A 48 -11.46 9.97 -12.82
CA MET A 48 -11.32 8.53 -12.72
C MET A 48 -11.91 7.79 -13.91
N VAL A 49 -11.28 6.68 -14.27
CA VAL A 49 -11.71 5.74 -15.29
C VAL A 49 -11.67 4.33 -14.73
N PHE A 50 -12.78 3.60 -14.79
CA PHE A 50 -12.88 2.19 -14.46
C PHE A 50 -13.09 1.42 -15.76
N CYS A 51 -12.01 0.79 -16.28
CA CYS A 51 -12.02 0.16 -17.60
C CYS A 51 -13.00 -1.02 -17.69
N ALA A 52 -13.00 -1.90 -16.71
CA ALA A 52 -13.87 -3.07 -16.71
C ALA A 52 -15.38 -2.72 -16.66
N GLN A 53 -15.74 -1.62 -16.00
CA GLN A 53 -17.13 -1.14 -15.91
C GLN A 53 -17.49 -0.14 -17.02
N ASN A 54 -16.51 0.25 -17.85
CA ASN A 54 -16.64 1.30 -18.86
C ASN A 54 -17.24 2.60 -18.28
N LEU A 55 -16.74 3.01 -17.11
CA LEU A 55 -17.20 4.17 -16.37
C LEU A 55 -16.11 5.24 -16.33
N ARG A 56 -16.52 6.50 -16.55
CA ARG A 56 -15.62 7.65 -16.52
C ARG A 56 -16.31 8.81 -15.81
N PHE A 57 -15.56 9.51 -14.96
CA PHE A 57 -15.99 10.76 -14.34
C PHE A 57 -14.97 11.85 -14.57
N THR A 58 -15.44 13.06 -14.89
CA THR A 58 -14.67 14.28 -14.72
C THR A 58 -14.59 14.66 -13.24
N TYR A 59 -13.69 15.59 -12.88
CA TYR A 59 -13.62 16.08 -11.50
C TYR A 59 -14.91 16.77 -11.06
N ARG A 60 -15.61 17.47 -11.95
CA ARG A 60 -16.93 18.07 -11.70
C ARG A 60 -17.97 17.01 -11.35
N GLU A 61 -18.03 15.93 -12.14
CA GLU A 61 -18.97 14.83 -11.92
C GLU A 61 -18.64 14.05 -10.65
N LEU A 62 -17.35 13.79 -10.40
CA LEU A 62 -16.89 13.14 -9.18
C LEU A 62 -17.29 13.94 -7.94
N GLU A 63 -17.06 15.27 -7.94
CA GLU A 63 -17.42 16.15 -6.82
C GLU A 63 -18.94 16.12 -6.58
N ALA A 64 -19.74 16.20 -7.64
CA ALA A 64 -21.21 16.18 -7.53
C ALA A 64 -21.74 14.85 -6.97
N GLU A 65 -21.20 13.71 -7.43
CA GLU A 65 -21.61 12.39 -6.94
C GLU A 65 -21.16 12.16 -5.49
N VAL A 66 -19.96 12.62 -5.13
CA VAL A 66 -19.45 12.58 -3.76
C VAL A 66 -20.31 13.41 -2.81
N ASP A 67 -20.74 14.62 -3.20
CA ASP A 67 -21.63 15.45 -2.39
C ASP A 67 -23.00 14.82 -2.23
N ALA A 68 -23.57 14.27 -3.31
CA ALA A 68 -24.84 13.57 -3.28
C ALA A 68 -24.81 12.34 -2.36
N LEU A 69 -23.71 11.57 -2.40
CA LEU A 69 -23.50 10.42 -1.54
C LEU A 69 -23.31 10.85 -0.08
N ALA A 70 -22.52 11.89 0.17
CA ALA A 70 -22.32 12.44 1.52
C ALA A 70 -23.64 12.92 2.13
N ALA A 71 -24.49 13.63 1.36
CA ALA A 71 -25.81 14.04 1.82
C ALA A 71 -26.68 12.85 2.21
N GLY A 72 -26.65 11.78 1.41
CA GLY A 72 -27.38 10.54 1.69
C GLY A 72 -26.88 9.84 2.96
N LEU A 73 -25.57 9.68 3.12
CA LEU A 73 -24.99 9.09 4.33
C LEU A 73 -25.32 9.90 5.58
N HIS A 74 -25.32 11.24 5.48
CA HIS A 74 -25.73 12.11 6.58
C HIS A 74 -27.21 11.93 6.96
N ARG A 75 -28.10 11.79 5.97
CA ARG A 75 -29.53 11.51 6.20
C ARG A 75 -29.78 10.14 6.83
N LEU A 76 -28.93 9.15 6.54
CA LEU A 76 -28.95 7.84 7.22
C LEU A 76 -28.44 7.90 8.67
N GLY A 77 -28.16 9.10 9.16
CA GLY A 77 -27.80 9.37 10.56
C GLY A 77 -26.31 9.13 10.87
N LEU A 78 -25.44 9.00 9.88
CA LEU A 78 -23.99 8.93 10.10
C LEU A 78 -23.41 10.31 10.42
N ARG A 79 -22.50 10.38 11.40
CA ARG A 79 -21.92 11.61 11.91
C ARG A 79 -20.40 11.53 12.04
N ALA A 80 -19.72 12.67 12.05
CA ALA A 80 -18.28 12.77 12.22
C ALA A 80 -17.78 11.91 13.39
N GLY A 81 -16.67 11.22 13.20
CA GLY A 81 -16.07 10.31 14.16
C GLY A 81 -16.66 8.90 14.19
N GLU A 82 -17.81 8.64 13.55
CA GLU A 82 -18.30 7.26 13.37
C GLU A 82 -17.47 6.53 12.32
N ARG A 83 -17.37 5.19 12.43
CA ARG A 83 -16.56 4.34 11.54
C ARG A 83 -17.47 3.69 10.50
N ILE A 84 -17.09 3.90 9.24
CA ILE A 84 -17.72 3.24 8.09
C ILE A 84 -16.72 2.29 7.44
N GLY A 85 -17.00 0.99 7.44
CA GLY A 85 -16.20 -0.02 6.77
C GLY A 85 -16.42 0.00 5.26
N ILE A 86 -15.38 -0.32 4.50
CA ILE A 86 -15.53 -0.67 3.09
C ILE A 86 -14.85 -2.01 2.82
N TRP A 87 -15.63 -2.97 2.32
CA TRP A 87 -15.20 -4.34 2.05
C TRP A 87 -15.50 -4.69 0.59
N SER A 88 -14.57 -4.33 -0.26
CA SER A 88 -14.72 -4.37 -1.71
C SER A 88 -13.36 -4.46 -2.42
N PRO A 89 -13.29 -5.10 -3.60
CA PRO A 89 -12.20 -4.89 -4.53
C PRO A 89 -12.20 -3.47 -5.10
N ASN A 90 -11.33 -3.18 -6.10
CA ASN A 90 -11.30 -1.89 -6.77
C ASN A 90 -12.59 -1.67 -7.58
N ARG A 91 -13.42 -0.75 -7.11
CA ARG A 91 -14.70 -0.38 -7.75
C ARG A 91 -14.93 1.13 -7.67
N PRO A 92 -15.77 1.70 -8.56
CA PRO A 92 -16.11 3.13 -8.50
C PRO A 92 -16.62 3.57 -7.13
N GLU A 93 -17.45 2.74 -6.51
CA GLU A 93 -18.04 2.99 -5.19
C GLU A 93 -16.97 3.15 -4.10
N TRP A 94 -15.80 2.51 -4.27
CA TRP A 94 -14.68 2.65 -3.34
C TRP A 94 -14.17 4.10 -3.30
N VAL A 95 -13.95 4.70 -4.49
CA VAL A 95 -13.50 6.10 -4.60
C VAL A 95 -14.58 7.04 -4.07
N LEU A 96 -15.85 6.80 -4.43
CA LEU A 96 -16.96 7.63 -3.96
C LEU A 96 -17.07 7.63 -2.43
N ILE A 97 -16.98 6.45 -1.79
CA ILE A 97 -17.02 6.33 -0.32
C ILE A 97 -15.82 6.98 0.34
N GLN A 98 -14.61 6.84 -0.22
CA GLN A 98 -13.41 7.48 0.33
C GLN A 98 -13.60 9.00 0.50
N PHE A 99 -14.13 9.65 -0.52
CA PHE A 99 -14.31 11.11 -0.49
C PHE A 99 -15.59 11.54 0.24
N ALA A 100 -16.71 10.81 0.09
CA ALA A 100 -17.97 11.14 0.76
C ALA A 100 -17.87 10.98 2.28
N SER A 101 -17.25 9.90 2.77
CA SER A 101 -16.98 9.71 4.20
C SER A 101 -16.10 10.82 4.75
N ALA A 102 -15.05 11.19 3.99
CA ALA A 102 -14.13 12.24 4.40
C ALA A 102 -14.76 13.64 4.46
N LYS A 103 -15.71 13.96 3.58
CA LYS A 103 -16.47 15.23 3.64
C LYS A 103 -17.35 15.33 4.88
N LEU A 104 -17.78 14.21 5.45
CA LEU A 104 -18.57 14.14 6.66
C LEU A 104 -17.73 13.94 7.94
N GLY A 105 -16.43 13.73 7.83
CA GLY A 105 -15.57 13.36 8.97
C GLY A 105 -15.81 11.95 9.49
N LEU A 106 -16.42 11.06 8.67
CA LEU A 106 -16.53 9.63 8.99
C LEU A 106 -15.18 8.95 8.80
N ILE A 107 -14.80 8.14 9.77
CA ILE A 107 -13.54 7.39 9.71
C ILE A 107 -13.72 6.17 8.81
N LEU A 108 -13.09 6.17 7.64
CA LEU A 108 -13.13 5.05 6.70
C LEU A 108 -12.27 3.90 7.21
N VAL A 109 -12.85 2.70 7.33
CA VAL A 109 -12.15 1.50 7.75
C VAL A 109 -11.93 0.59 6.54
N ASN A 110 -10.68 0.42 6.16
CA ASN A 110 -10.30 -0.42 5.03
C ASN A 110 -10.33 -1.89 5.44
N ILE A 111 -11.31 -2.65 4.93
CA ILE A 111 -11.41 -4.09 5.17
C ILE A 111 -10.74 -4.85 4.03
N ASN A 112 -9.84 -5.77 4.40
CA ASN A 112 -9.16 -6.60 3.41
C ASN A 112 -10.17 -7.51 2.67
N PRO A 113 -10.23 -7.47 1.33
CA PRO A 113 -11.14 -8.30 0.54
C PRO A 113 -10.98 -9.81 0.76
N ALA A 114 -9.85 -10.27 1.27
CA ALA A 114 -9.60 -11.67 1.57
C ALA A 114 -10.09 -12.12 2.95
N TYR A 115 -10.54 -11.21 3.82
CA TYR A 115 -10.98 -11.58 5.16
C TYR A 115 -12.13 -12.58 5.11
N ARG A 116 -12.06 -13.53 6.05
CA ARG A 116 -13.12 -14.51 6.30
C ARG A 116 -13.88 -14.12 7.58
N LEU A 117 -14.83 -14.94 7.98
CA LEU A 117 -15.77 -14.62 9.07
C LEU A 117 -15.09 -14.10 10.34
N SER A 118 -14.14 -14.84 10.89
CA SER A 118 -13.49 -14.46 12.15
C SER A 118 -12.65 -13.18 12.05
N GLU A 119 -12.01 -12.96 10.91
CA GLU A 119 -11.22 -11.75 10.66
C GLU A 119 -12.12 -10.53 10.45
N LEU A 120 -13.23 -10.70 9.73
CA LEU A 120 -14.23 -9.65 9.52
C LEU A 120 -14.90 -9.26 10.83
N GLU A 121 -15.37 -10.24 11.61
CA GLU A 121 -15.96 -10.04 12.94
C GLU A 121 -15.00 -9.26 13.84
N TYR A 122 -13.75 -9.72 13.91
CA TYR A 122 -12.73 -9.03 14.69
C TYR A 122 -12.52 -7.58 14.24
N ALA A 123 -12.37 -7.36 12.93
CA ALA A 123 -12.09 -6.02 12.38
C ALA A 123 -13.26 -5.05 12.68
N LEU A 124 -14.50 -5.46 12.45
CA LEU A 124 -15.69 -4.62 12.68
C LEU A 124 -15.85 -4.28 14.17
N ASN A 125 -15.70 -5.27 15.05
CA ASN A 125 -15.83 -5.07 16.48
C ASN A 125 -14.68 -4.28 17.08
N LYS A 126 -13.41 -4.53 16.64
CA LYS A 126 -12.22 -3.81 17.15
C LYS A 126 -12.34 -2.31 17.00
N VAL A 127 -12.89 -1.85 15.89
CA VAL A 127 -13.05 -0.40 15.64
C VAL A 127 -14.46 0.11 15.96
N GLY A 128 -15.43 -0.78 16.24
CA GLY A 128 -16.83 -0.42 16.46
C GLY A 128 -17.45 0.21 15.21
N CYS A 129 -17.41 -0.50 14.07
CA CYS A 129 -18.04 -0.04 12.83
C CYS A 129 -19.54 0.13 13.00
N THR A 130 -20.06 1.33 12.70
CA THR A 130 -21.51 1.63 12.71
C THR A 130 -22.17 1.36 11.37
N ALA A 131 -21.41 1.42 10.28
CA ALA A 131 -21.84 1.12 8.93
C ALA A 131 -20.78 0.32 8.19
N ILE A 132 -21.20 -0.48 7.20
CA ILE A 132 -20.29 -1.15 6.27
C ILE A 132 -20.86 -1.10 4.85
N VAL A 133 -19.98 -0.79 3.88
CA VAL A 133 -20.27 -0.88 2.44
C VAL A 133 -19.60 -2.14 1.91
N ILE A 134 -20.36 -3.01 1.26
CA ILE A 134 -19.88 -4.31 0.78
C ILE A 134 -20.16 -4.50 -0.71
N ALA A 135 -19.21 -5.07 -1.44
CA ALA A 135 -19.50 -5.68 -2.74
C ALA A 135 -20.37 -6.94 -2.53
N ASP A 136 -20.95 -7.45 -3.60
CA ASP A 136 -21.72 -8.70 -3.54
C ASP A 136 -20.80 -9.90 -3.30
N ARG A 137 -19.69 -9.96 -4.05
CA ARG A 137 -18.69 -11.03 -3.97
C ARG A 137 -17.32 -10.57 -4.45
N PHE A 138 -16.30 -11.36 -4.10
CA PHE A 138 -14.97 -11.24 -4.68
C PHE A 138 -14.28 -12.61 -4.71
N LYS A 139 -13.84 -13.07 -5.89
CA LYS A 139 -13.28 -14.41 -6.09
C LYS A 139 -14.22 -15.49 -5.52
N SER A 140 -13.75 -16.29 -4.58
CA SER A 140 -14.54 -17.34 -3.92
C SER A 140 -15.38 -16.85 -2.73
N SER A 141 -15.31 -15.58 -2.35
CA SER A 141 -16.01 -15.01 -1.19
C SER A 141 -17.34 -14.41 -1.61
N ASP A 142 -18.44 -14.88 -1.02
CA ASP A 142 -19.76 -14.28 -1.08
C ASP A 142 -19.94 -13.42 0.17
N TYR A 143 -19.78 -12.11 0.01
CA TYR A 143 -19.80 -11.18 1.14
C TYR A 143 -21.18 -11.04 1.78
N ILE A 144 -22.23 -11.12 0.96
CA ILE A 144 -23.61 -11.05 1.44
C ILE A 144 -23.91 -12.25 2.34
N ALA A 145 -23.54 -13.47 1.90
CA ALA A 145 -23.70 -14.67 2.69
C ALA A 145 -22.90 -14.61 4.00
N MET A 146 -21.68 -14.09 3.95
CA MET A 146 -20.83 -13.94 5.14
C MET A 146 -21.39 -12.93 6.15
N ILE A 147 -21.94 -11.79 5.70
CA ILE A 147 -22.62 -10.85 6.60
C ILE A 147 -23.86 -11.49 7.24
N ARG A 148 -24.66 -12.25 6.48
CA ARG A 148 -25.81 -12.98 7.01
C ARG A 148 -25.44 -14.04 8.04
N GLU A 149 -24.30 -14.69 7.86
CA GLU A 149 -23.79 -15.66 8.82
C GLU A 149 -23.37 -14.99 10.14
N LEU A 150 -22.69 -13.83 10.06
CA LEU A 150 -22.27 -13.05 11.23
C LEU A 150 -23.43 -12.32 11.92
N ALA A 151 -24.41 -11.88 11.16
CA ALA A 151 -25.56 -11.10 11.64
C ALA A 151 -26.89 -11.63 11.03
N PRO A 152 -27.33 -12.82 11.41
CA PRO A 152 -28.55 -13.43 10.85
C PRO A 152 -29.83 -12.61 11.08
N GLU A 153 -29.80 -11.70 12.06
CA GLU A 153 -30.88 -10.77 12.34
C GLU A 153 -31.17 -9.82 11.16
N ILE A 154 -30.23 -9.67 10.21
CA ILE A 154 -30.37 -8.73 9.10
C ILE A 154 -31.52 -9.02 8.18
N ASP A 155 -31.87 -10.30 7.96
CA ASP A 155 -32.96 -10.68 7.06
C ASP A 155 -34.34 -10.25 7.57
N GLY A 156 -34.48 -10.00 8.89
CA GLY A 156 -35.71 -9.50 9.53
C GLY A 156 -35.63 -8.02 9.91
N ALA A 157 -34.51 -7.34 9.66
CA ALA A 157 -34.35 -5.95 10.04
C ALA A 157 -34.79 -4.99 8.92
N GLU A 158 -35.30 -3.82 9.30
CA GLU A 158 -35.43 -2.72 8.38
C GLU A 158 -34.02 -2.20 8.03
N PRO A 159 -33.75 -1.80 6.77
CA PRO A 159 -32.46 -1.24 6.39
C PRO A 159 -32.03 -0.04 7.28
N GLY A 160 -30.87 -0.13 7.88
CA GLY A 160 -30.35 0.89 8.82
C GLY A 160 -30.75 0.68 10.29
N ALA A 161 -31.49 -0.36 10.61
CA ALA A 161 -31.95 -0.69 11.97
C ALA A 161 -31.48 -2.08 12.44
N LEU A 162 -30.35 -2.57 11.91
CA LEU A 162 -29.78 -3.85 12.35
C LEU A 162 -29.44 -3.81 13.84
N GLN A 163 -29.76 -4.86 14.55
CA GLN A 163 -29.39 -5.12 15.94
C GLN A 163 -28.82 -6.54 16.04
N SER A 164 -27.51 -6.63 15.81
CA SER A 164 -26.82 -7.91 15.84
C SER A 164 -26.17 -8.19 17.19
N LYS A 165 -26.21 -9.44 17.62
CA LYS A 165 -25.51 -9.89 18.83
C LYS A 165 -24.00 -10.00 18.61
N THR A 166 -23.61 -10.43 17.43
CA THR A 166 -22.20 -10.62 17.05
C THR A 166 -21.53 -9.31 16.68
N LEU A 167 -22.27 -8.38 16.06
CA LEU A 167 -21.79 -7.07 15.59
C LEU A 167 -22.60 -5.94 16.22
N PRO A 168 -22.48 -5.70 17.54
CA PRO A 168 -23.42 -4.85 18.31
C PRO A 168 -23.44 -3.38 17.89
N GLU A 169 -22.34 -2.85 17.33
CA GLU A 169 -22.25 -1.46 16.87
C GLU A 169 -22.74 -1.28 15.42
N LEU A 170 -22.81 -2.39 14.64
CA LEU A 170 -23.17 -2.33 13.23
C LEU A 170 -24.69 -2.20 13.07
N ARG A 171 -25.16 -1.03 12.62
CA ARG A 171 -26.58 -0.77 12.39
C ARG A 171 -26.96 -0.66 10.91
N LEU A 172 -26.00 -0.43 10.02
CA LEU A 172 -26.21 -0.16 8.61
C LEU A 172 -25.29 -1.00 7.73
N VAL A 173 -25.87 -1.84 6.88
CA VAL A 173 -25.17 -2.56 5.82
C VAL A 173 -25.63 -2.01 4.48
N ILE A 174 -24.66 -1.59 3.66
CA ILE A 174 -24.87 -1.00 2.34
C ILE A 174 -24.29 -1.97 1.31
N ALA A 175 -25.13 -2.52 0.46
CA ALA A 175 -24.72 -3.45 -0.59
C ALA A 175 -24.55 -2.72 -1.93
N MET A 176 -23.41 -2.95 -2.58
CA MET A 176 -23.17 -2.55 -3.96
C MET A 176 -23.91 -3.50 -4.92
N GLY A 177 -24.26 -3.03 -6.11
CA GLY A 177 -24.92 -3.81 -7.16
C GLY A 177 -26.43 -3.58 -7.27
N ALA A 178 -27.02 -4.10 -8.35
CA ALA A 178 -28.36 -3.72 -8.82
C ALA A 178 -29.55 -4.40 -8.10
N GLY A 179 -29.33 -5.19 -7.05
CA GLY A 179 -30.37 -5.98 -6.38
C GLY A 179 -30.79 -5.42 -5.03
N LYS A 180 -32.11 -5.45 -4.70
CA LYS A 180 -32.56 -5.20 -3.34
C LYS A 180 -32.33 -6.45 -2.48
N ILE A 181 -31.60 -6.27 -1.39
CA ILE A 181 -31.24 -7.31 -0.44
C ILE A 181 -31.96 -7.02 0.88
N ALA A 182 -32.67 -8.01 1.44
CA ALA A 182 -33.38 -7.84 2.69
C ALA A 182 -32.47 -7.33 3.81
N GLY A 183 -32.90 -6.33 4.56
CA GLY A 183 -32.19 -5.71 5.67
C GLY A 183 -31.00 -4.81 5.27
N MET A 184 -30.64 -4.72 3.98
CA MET A 184 -29.55 -3.90 3.48
C MET A 184 -30.06 -2.71 2.67
N MET A 185 -29.31 -1.59 2.73
CA MET A 185 -29.49 -0.48 1.80
C MET A 185 -28.81 -0.81 0.47
N ASN A 186 -29.41 -0.41 -0.64
CA ASN A 186 -28.72 -0.44 -1.93
C ASN A 186 -27.85 0.81 -2.06
N PHE A 187 -26.60 0.67 -2.51
CA PHE A 187 -25.65 1.78 -2.64
C PHE A 187 -26.20 2.89 -3.55
N ASP A 188 -26.79 2.51 -4.68
CA ASP A 188 -27.29 3.46 -5.68
C ASP A 188 -28.50 4.29 -5.19
N ASP A 189 -29.22 3.79 -4.17
CA ASP A 189 -30.36 4.48 -3.59
C ASP A 189 -29.97 5.50 -2.51
N ILE A 190 -28.68 5.59 -2.13
CA ILE A 190 -28.23 6.48 -1.04
C ILE A 190 -28.03 7.90 -1.53
N ALA A 191 -27.42 8.08 -2.70
CA ALA A 191 -27.05 9.39 -3.21
C ALA A 191 -28.26 10.30 -3.45
N ILE A 192 -28.26 11.49 -2.84
CA ILE A 192 -29.32 12.48 -2.99
C ILE A 192 -28.87 13.52 -4.01
N ARG A 193 -29.28 13.31 -5.25
CA ARG A 193 -28.96 14.21 -6.37
C ARG A 193 -29.97 15.35 -6.43
N GLY A 194 -29.49 16.58 -6.67
CA GLY A 194 -30.31 17.78 -6.69
C GLY A 194 -30.31 18.57 -5.39
N GLU A 195 -31.36 19.39 -5.15
CA GLU A 195 -31.46 20.21 -3.94
C GLU A 195 -31.70 19.33 -2.70
N HIS A 196 -30.93 19.60 -1.64
CA HIS A 196 -31.08 18.96 -0.32
C HIS A 196 -30.77 19.97 0.80
N ASP A 197 -31.23 19.64 2.01
CA ASP A 197 -31.12 20.45 3.22
C ASP A 197 -29.80 20.24 4.00
N VAL A 198 -28.91 19.35 3.53
CA VAL A 198 -27.63 19.04 4.16
C VAL A 198 -26.56 19.97 3.62
N ASP A 199 -26.01 20.83 4.45
CA ASP A 199 -24.89 21.71 4.08
C ASP A 199 -23.55 20.99 4.26
N ILE A 200 -23.14 20.25 3.19
CA ILE A 200 -21.87 19.49 3.17
C ILE A 200 -20.67 20.42 3.32
N ALA A 201 -20.74 21.62 2.76
CA ALA A 201 -19.64 22.59 2.86
C ALA A 201 -19.45 23.07 4.30
N ALA A 202 -20.53 23.37 5.02
CA ALA A 202 -20.47 23.75 6.43
C ALA A 202 -19.95 22.61 7.31
N ILE A 203 -20.39 21.37 7.06
CA ILE A 203 -19.85 20.19 7.77
C ILE A 203 -18.34 20.09 7.51
N GLY A 204 -17.91 20.10 6.25
CA GLY A 204 -16.49 20.01 5.88
C GLY A 204 -15.62 21.12 6.46
N ALA A 205 -16.17 22.35 6.59
CA ALA A 205 -15.48 23.48 7.20
C ALA A 205 -15.29 23.34 8.73
N SER A 206 -16.09 22.50 9.39
CA SER A 206 -15.98 22.24 10.83
C SER A 206 -14.94 21.16 11.19
N LEU A 207 -14.41 20.42 10.22
CA LEU A 207 -13.45 19.34 10.44
C LEU A 207 -12.02 19.86 10.58
N ASP A 208 -11.23 19.25 11.48
CA ASP A 208 -9.80 19.54 11.61
C ASP A 208 -8.97 18.55 10.76
N PRO A 209 -7.98 19.02 9.98
CA PRO A 209 -7.07 18.13 9.27
C PRO A 209 -6.33 17.11 10.15
N GLY A 210 -6.21 17.38 11.44
CA GLY A 210 -5.64 16.46 12.44
C GLY A 210 -6.59 15.36 12.91
N ASP A 211 -7.88 15.40 12.52
CA ASP A 211 -8.82 14.37 12.91
C ASP A 211 -8.49 13.02 12.25
N ALA A 212 -8.72 11.92 12.98
CA ALA A 212 -8.66 10.57 12.42
C ALA A 212 -9.67 10.42 11.29
N ILE A 213 -9.23 9.91 10.13
CA ILE A 213 -10.08 9.77 8.95
C ILE A 213 -10.00 8.41 8.28
N ASN A 214 -8.97 7.64 8.62
CA ASN A 214 -8.81 6.33 8.05
C ASN A 214 -8.18 5.36 9.06
N ILE A 215 -8.68 4.12 9.09
CA ILE A 215 -8.10 3.02 9.84
C ILE A 215 -7.79 1.89 8.86
N GLN A 216 -6.53 1.46 8.83
CA GLN A 216 -6.08 0.33 8.02
C GLN A 216 -5.53 -0.77 8.91
N PHE A 217 -6.03 -1.99 8.69
CA PHE A 217 -5.52 -3.15 9.40
C PHE A 217 -4.21 -3.63 8.79
N THR A 218 -3.19 -3.74 9.64
CA THR A 218 -1.89 -4.31 9.29
C THR A 218 -1.73 -5.67 9.95
N SER A 219 -1.03 -6.60 9.27
CA SER A 219 -0.72 -7.91 9.83
C SER A 219 0.26 -7.75 11.00
N GLY A 220 -0.19 -8.07 12.20
CA GLY A 220 0.68 -8.12 13.37
C GLY A 220 1.51 -9.40 13.40
N THR A 221 2.72 -9.31 13.93
CA THR A 221 3.59 -10.48 14.18
C THR A 221 3.03 -11.44 15.24
N THR A 222 2.02 -11.01 15.99
CA THR A 222 1.28 -11.77 17.01
C THR A 222 0.01 -12.42 16.48
N GLY A 223 -0.22 -12.41 15.16
CA GLY A 223 -1.39 -13.01 14.51
C GLY A 223 -2.66 -12.13 14.49
N THR A 224 -2.78 -11.16 15.39
CA THR A 224 -4.00 -10.30 15.46
C THR A 224 -3.76 -9.00 14.70
N PRO A 225 -4.61 -8.65 13.70
CA PRO A 225 -4.47 -7.42 12.95
C PRO A 225 -4.55 -6.17 13.83
N LYS A 226 -3.74 -5.15 13.52
CA LYS A 226 -3.69 -3.87 14.22
C LYS A 226 -4.31 -2.78 13.33
N GLY A 227 -5.16 -1.93 13.89
CA GLY A 227 -5.77 -0.82 13.15
C GLY A 227 -4.93 0.45 13.21
N ALA A 228 -4.05 0.67 12.25
CA ALA A 228 -3.28 1.92 12.16
C ALA A 228 -4.22 3.09 11.82
N THR A 229 -4.18 4.14 12.64
CA THR A 229 -5.08 5.30 12.56
C THR A 229 -4.38 6.48 11.91
N LEU A 230 -4.91 6.92 10.77
CA LEU A 230 -4.35 7.98 9.95
C LEU A 230 -5.28 9.20 9.93
N THR A 231 -4.68 10.39 9.82
CA THR A 231 -5.40 11.66 9.77
C THR A 231 -5.48 12.20 8.34
N HIS A 232 -6.39 13.12 8.07
CA HIS A 232 -6.38 13.87 6.82
C HIS A 232 -4.98 14.46 6.55
N PHE A 233 -4.37 15.07 7.58
CA PHE A 233 -3.08 15.74 7.48
C PHE A 233 -1.96 14.81 7.06
N ASN A 234 -1.92 13.59 7.63
CA ASN A 234 -0.91 12.60 7.26
C ASN A 234 -1.03 12.24 5.78
N ILE A 235 -2.20 11.71 5.37
CA ILE A 235 -2.35 11.05 4.07
C ILE A 235 -2.48 12.04 2.91
N VAL A 236 -3.04 13.22 3.10
CA VAL A 236 -3.09 14.27 2.07
C VAL A 236 -1.68 14.73 1.71
N ASN A 237 -0.83 15.03 2.71
CA ASN A 237 0.53 15.47 2.44
C ASN A 237 1.40 14.35 1.89
N ASN A 238 1.23 13.12 2.36
CA ASN A 238 2.01 11.98 1.86
C ASN A 238 1.69 11.68 0.40
N GLY A 239 0.41 11.59 0.02
CA GLY A 239 0.00 11.41 -1.39
C GLY A 239 0.56 12.51 -2.30
N ARG A 240 0.49 13.77 -1.87
CA ARG A 240 1.07 14.92 -2.58
C ARG A 240 2.58 14.81 -2.80
N PHE A 241 3.35 14.43 -1.77
CA PHE A 241 4.80 14.33 -1.91
C PHE A 241 5.22 13.16 -2.79
N VAL A 242 4.47 12.05 -2.75
CA VAL A 242 4.71 10.90 -3.63
C VAL A 242 4.63 11.29 -5.11
N VAL A 243 3.56 11.93 -5.52
CA VAL A 243 3.39 12.33 -6.93
C VAL A 243 4.33 13.48 -7.34
N ARG A 244 4.73 14.33 -6.36
CA ARG A 244 5.72 15.38 -6.59
C ARG A 244 7.09 14.80 -6.96
N ALA A 245 7.56 13.75 -6.30
CA ALA A 245 8.82 13.07 -6.63
C ALA A 245 8.82 12.49 -8.05
N MET A 246 7.64 12.18 -8.58
CA MET A 246 7.42 11.70 -9.95
C MET A 246 7.06 12.83 -10.94
N LYS A 247 7.02 14.08 -10.48
CA LYS A 247 6.67 15.28 -11.28
C LYS A 247 5.33 15.15 -11.99
N PHE A 248 4.32 14.69 -11.27
CA PHE A 248 2.95 14.63 -11.80
C PHE A 248 2.37 16.01 -12.00
N THR A 249 1.53 16.11 -13.02
CA THR A 249 0.73 17.27 -13.41
C THR A 249 -0.73 16.84 -13.62
N ASP A 250 -1.59 17.79 -13.92
CA ASP A 250 -2.99 17.57 -14.31
C ASP A 250 -3.16 16.85 -15.68
N GLN A 251 -2.05 16.65 -16.42
CA GLN A 251 -2.06 15.91 -17.69
C GLN A 251 -1.74 14.42 -17.50
N ASP A 252 -1.38 14.00 -16.27
CA ASP A 252 -0.99 12.62 -16.03
C ASP A 252 -2.21 11.70 -15.85
N ARG A 253 -2.04 10.47 -16.28
CA ARG A 253 -3.00 9.38 -16.18
C ARG A 253 -2.32 8.20 -15.51
N LEU A 254 -2.67 7.94 -14.26
CA LEU A 254 -2.05 6.90 -13.44
C LEU A 254 -2.85 5.61 -13.51
N CYS A 255 -2.26 4.54 -14.03
CA CYS A 255 -2.80 3.18 -13.90
C CYS A 255 -2.59 2.64 -12.48
N ILE A 256 -3.70 2.25 -11.83
CA ILE A 256 -3.76 1.80 -10.43
C ILE A 256 -4.29 0.36 -10.37
N PRO A 257 -3.50 -0.66 -10.71
CA PRO A 257 -3.88 -2.07 -10.54
C PRO A 257 -3.74 -2.53 -9.08
N VAL A 258 -3.06 -1.73 -8.24
CA VAL A 258 -2.89 -2.00 -6.81
C VAL A 258 -4.19 -1.79 -6.04
N PRO A 259 -4.43 -2.56 -4.95
CA PRO A 259 -5.71 -2.48 -4.24
C PRO A 259 -5.93 -1.16 -3.52
N MET A 260 -7.16 -0.63 -3.63
CA MET A 260 -7.60 0.59 -2.93
C MET A 260 -7.70 0.41 -1.41
N TYR A 261 -7.91 -0.80 -0.90
CA TYR A 261 -7.96 -1.01 0.55
C TYR A 261 -6.60 -0.85 1.25
N HIS A 262 -5.53 -0.65 0.47
CA HIS A 262 -4.17 -0.40 0.95
C HIS A 262 -3.75 1.05 0.63
N CYS A 263 -2.88 1.63 1.46
CA CYS A 263 -2.34 2.98 1.24
C CYS A 263 -1.75 3.19 -0.15
N PHE A 264 -1.21 2.14 -0.80
CA PHE A 264 -0.65 2.25 -2.15
C PHE A 264 -1.71 2.70 -3.17
N GLY A 265 -2.92 2.10 -3.13
CA GLY A 265 -4.03 2.52 -4.00
C GLY A 265 -4.67 3.83 -3.53
N MET A 266 -5.12 3.88 -2.26
CA MET A 266 -5.95 4.99 -1.79
C MET A 266 -5.18 6.28 -1.50
N VAL A 267 -3.96 6.21 -0.94
CA VAL A 267 -3.17 7.41 -0.60
C VAL A 267 -2.27 7.79 -1.75
N MET A 268 -1.33 6.90 -2.13
CA MET A 268 -0.37 7.22 -3.19
C MET A 268 -1.06 7.39 -4.55
N GLY A 269 -2.05 6.52 -4.86
CA GLY A 269 -2.84 6.58 -6.08
C GLY A 269 -3.91 7.68 -6.02
N ALA A 270 -5.01 7.45 -5.31
CA ALA A 270 -6.18 8.33 -5.36
C ALA A 270 -5.88 9.75 -4.84
N LEU A 271 -5.39 9.90 -3.59
CA LEU A 271 -5.09 11.23 -3.05
C LEU A 271 -3.93 11.91 -3.79
N GLY A 272 -2.93 11.13 -4.25
CA GLY A 272 -1.86 11.65 -5.10
C GLY A 272 -2.40 12.27 -6.38
N CYS A 273 -3.22 11.57 -7.17
CA CYS A 273 -3.83 12.08 -8.40
C CYS A 273 -4.68 13.32 -8.13
N VAL A 274 -5.57 13.26 -7.13
CA VAL A 274 -6.44 14.40 -6.79
C VAL A 274 -5.62 15.62 -6.36
N SER A 275 -4.45 15.45 -5.74
CA SER A 275 -3.62 16.58 -5.30
C SER A 275 -3.10 17.47 -6.44
N VAL A 276 -3.06 16.95 -7.67
CA VAL A 276 -2.55 17.64 -8.86
C VAL A 276 -3.57 17.75 -10.00
N GLY A 277 -4.74 17.10 -9.90
CA GLY A 277 -5.76 17.07 -10.96
C GLY A 277 -5.51 16.00 -12.03
N ALA A 278 -4.72 14.97 -11.73
CA ALA A 278 -4.41 13.84 -12.62
C ALA A 278 -5.54 12.80 -12.64
N CYS A 279 -5.59 11.99 -13.69
CA CYS A 279 -6.59 10.94 -13.85
C CYS A 279 -6.18 9.64 -13.15
N MET A 280 -7.10 9.05 -12.39
CA MET A 280 -7.00 7.69 -11.85
C MET A 280 -7.55 6.69 -12.87
N VAL A 281 -6.77 5.71 -13.31
CA VAL A 281 -7.20 4.65 -14.24
C VAL A 281 -7.14 3.31 -13.52
N PHE A 282 -8.29 2.68 -13.34
CA PHE A 282 -8.42 1.35 -12.73
C PHE A 282 -8.70 0.31 -13.83
N PRO A 283 -7.75 -0.60 -14.11
CA PRO A 283 -7.92 -1.61 -15.17
C PRO A 283 -9.10 -2.55 -14.88
N SER A 284 -9.15 -3.07 -13.66
CA SER A 284 -10.08 -4.10 -13.22
C SER A 284 -10.26 -4.09 -11.70
N GLU A 285 -11.15 -4.93 -11.18
CA GLU A 285 -11.43 -5.07 -9.74
C GLU A 285 -10.24 -5.61 -8.94
N ALA A 286 -9.38 -6.41 -9.58
CA ALA A 286 -8.13 -6.92 -9.03
C ALA A 286 -7.07 -6.92 -10.13
N PHE A 287 -5.80 -7.01 -9.75
CA PHE A 287 -4.73 -7.09 -10.73
C PHE A 287 -4.92 -8.29 -11.67
N ASP A 288 -4.96 -7.99 -12.95
CA ASP A 288 -4.80 -8.90 -14.07
C ASP A 288 -3.77 -8.30 -15.03
N PRO A 289 -2.73 -9.03 -15.44
CA PRO A 289 -1.67 -8.48 -16.28
C PRO A 289 -2.17 -8.03 -17.64
N LEU A 290 -3.06 -8.80 -18.28
CA LEU A 290 -3.58 -8.48 -19.61
C LEU A 290 -4.49 -7.25 -19.57
N GLU A 291 -5.46 -7.20 -18.65
CA GLU A 291 -6.35 -6.04 -18.47
C GLU A 291 -5.55 -4.79 -18.12
N THR A 292 -4.47 -4.93 -17.34
CA THR A 292 -3.57 -3.81 -17.02
C THR A 292 -2.84 -3.31 -18.28
N LEU A 293 -2.27 -4.21 -19.09
CA LEU A 293 -1.61 -3.83 -20.35
C LEU A 293 -2.57 -3.16 -21.34
N GLN A 294 -3.80 -3.66 -21.45
CA GLN A 294 -4.87 -3.06 -22.26
C GLN A 294 -5.21 -1.63 -21.79
N ALA A 295 -5.31 -1.44 -20.48
CA ALA A 295 -5.60 -0.12 -19.90
C ALA A 295 -4.45 0.88 -20.12
N LEU A 296 -3.19 0.43 -20.01
CA LEU A 296 -2.02 1.27 -20.29
C LEU A 296 -2.06 1.86 -21.70
N ASP A 297 -2.40 1.05 -22.68
CA ASP A 297 -2.50 1.44 -24.09
C ASP A 297 -3.78 2.27 -24.34
N ALA A 298 -4.96 1.70 -24.09
CA ALA A 298 -6.25 2.30 -24.42
C ALA A 298 -6.47 3.67 -23.75
N GLU A 299 -6.09 3.81 -22.50
CA GLU A 299 -6.21 5.04 -21.73
C GLU A 299 -4.97 5.94 -21.85
N ARG A 300 -3.97 5.53 -22.64
CA ARG A 300 -2.70 6.28 -22.82
C ARG A 300 -2.12 6.69 -21.47
N CYS A 301 -2.01 5.76 -20.55
CA CYS A 301 -1.48 6.02 -19.23
C CYS A 301 -0.05 6.58 -19.31
N THR A 302 0.25 7.56 -18.47
CA THR A 302 1.58 8.19 -18.38
C THR A 302 2.41 7.61 -17.24
N ALA A 303 1.73 6.92 -16.31
CA ALA A 303 2.34 6.32 -15.14
C ALA A 303 1.60 5.03 -14.73
N ALA A 304 2.32 4.15 -14.02
CA ALA A 304 1.74 2.97 -13.40
C ALA A 304 2.32 2.73 -12.01
N TYR A 305 1.48 2.23 -11.11
CA TYR A 305 1.89 1.70 -9.81
C TYR A 305 1.84 0.19 -9.82
N GLY A 306 2.75 -0.45 -9.11
CA GLY A 306 2.74 -1.89 -8.94
C GLY A 306 3.75 -2.38 -7.92
N VAL A 307 3.50 -3.56 -7.40
CA VAL A 307 4.52 -4.33 -6.71
C VAL A 307 5.40 -5.06 -7.73
N PRO A 308 6.64 -5.46 -7.39
CA PRO A 308 7.54 -6.11 -8.35
C PRO A 308 6.91 -7.26 -9.13
N THR A 309 6.15 -8.14 -8.46
CA THR A 309 5.48 -9.28 -9.09
C THR A 309 4.45 -8.89 -10.16
N MET A 310 3.78 -7.74 -10.00
CA MET A 310 2.86 -7.21 -11.02
C MET A 310 3.61 -6.77 -12.28
N PHE A 311 4.72 -6.03 -12.13
CA PHE A 311 5.55 -5.62 -13.26
C PHE A 311 6.18 -6.82 -13.98
N ILE A 312 6.65 -7.82 -13.21
CA ILE A 312 7.16 -9.07 -13.78
C ILE A 312 6.06 -9.76 -14.61
N ALA A 313 4.87 -9.94 -14.05
CA ALA A 313 3.76 -10.58 -14.75
C ALA A 313 3.34 -9.83 -16.02
N MET A 314 3.37 -8.49 -16.01
CA MET A 314 3.10 -7.69 -17.22
C MET A 314 4.17 -7.88 -18.30
N ILE A 315 5.46 -7.76 -17.94
CA ILE A 315 6.57 -7.81 -18.90
C ILE A 315 6.73 -9.23 -19.50
N GLU A 316 6.47 -10.26 -18.70
CA GLU A 316 6.55 -11.66 -19.15
C GLU A 316 5.26 -12.15 -19.85
N HIS A 317 4.21 -11.30 -19.92
CA HIS A 317 2.95 -11.70 -20.55
C HIS A 317 3.12 -11.91 -22.06
N PRO A 318 2.60 -13.01 -22.66
CA PRO A 318 2.75 -13.31 -24.09
C PRO A 318 2.28 -12.19 -25.02
N GLU A 319 1.26 -11.44 -24.62
CA GLU A 319 0.70 -10.33 -25.40
C GLU A 319 1.38 -8.98 -25.14
N PHE A 320 2.39 -8.91 -24.28
CA PHE A 320 3.06 -7.67 -23.89
C PHE A 320 3.41 -6.76 -25.09
N LYS A 321 3.96 -7.34 -26.16
CA LYS A 321 4.42 -6.61 -27.36
C LYS A 321 3.30 -6.10 -28.26
N ARG A 322 2.02 -6.38 -27.94
CA ARG A 322 0.88 -5.94 -28.78
C ARG A 322 0.44 -4.50 -28.48
N PHE A 323 0.85 -3.94 -27.37
CA PHE A 323 0.36 -2.68 -26.84
C PHE A 323 1.38 -1.54 -27.00
N ASP A 324 0.87 -0.29 -27.08
CA ASP A 324 1.70 0.91 -27.17
C ASP A 324 1.90 1.56 -25.80
N TYR A 325 3.15 1.57 -25.34
CA TYR A 325 3.57 2.18 -24.07
C TYR A 325 4.23 3.56 -24.27
N SER A 326 4.13 4.16 -25.45
CA SER A 326 4.83 5.41 -25.79
C SER A 326 4.42 6.61 -24.91
N ALA A 327 3.22 6.59 -24.33
CA ALA A 327 2.75 7.61 -23.41
C ALA A 327 3.36 7.47 -21.99
N MET A 328 3.81 6.27 -21.61
CA MET A 328 4.38 6.02 -20.29
C MET A 328 5.66 6.82 -20.07
N ARG A 329 5.86 7.33 -18.86
CA ARG A 329 7.08 8.10 -18.51
C ARG A 329 7.59 7.84 -17.09
N THR A 330 6.72 7.49 -16.15
CA THR A 330 7.05 7.41 -14.74
C THR A 330 6.14 6.43 -13.99
N GLY A 331 6.30 6.32 -12.69
CA GLY A 331 5.49 5.48 -11.82
C GLY A 331 6.28 5.06 -10.58
N CYS A 332 5.70 4.11 -9.84
CA CYS A 332 6.33 3.62 -8.62
C CYS A 332 6.26 2.09 -8.54
N MET A 333 7.42 1.47 -8.35
CA MET A 333 7.55 0.07 -7.95
C MET A 333 7.86 0.04 -6.45
N ALA A 334 6.95 -0.50 -5.65
CA ALA A 334 7.06 -0.47 -4.19
C ALA A 334 6.30 -1.63 -3.51
N GLY A 335 6.31 -1.68 -2.19
CA GLY A 335 5.56 -2.65 -1.38
C GLY A 335 6.26 -3.98 -1.15
N ALA A 336 7.36 -4.24 -1.86
CA ALA A 336 8.28 -5.36 -1.67
C ALA A 336 9.69 -4.93 -2.13
N PRO A 337 10.75 -5.71 -1.85
CA PRO A 337 12.06 -5.48 -2.45
C PRO A 337 11.97 -5.43 -3.98
N CYS A 338 12.47 -4.34 -4.58
CA CYS A 338 12.44 -4.11 -6.03
C CYS A 338 13.72 -4.64 -6.66
N PRO A 339 13.69 -5.74 -7.47
CA PRO A 339 14.89 -6.25 -8.10
C PRO A 339 15.42 -5.26 -9.14
N ALA A 340 16.72 -4.91 -9.05
CA ALA A 340 17.35 -3.92 -9.92
C ALA A 340 17.21 -4.26 -11.41
N GLU A 341 17.27 -5.53 -11.75
CA GLU A 341 17.11 -6.00 -13.14
C GLU A 341 15.71 -5.68 -13.69
N TYR A 342 14.66 -5.96 -12.91
CA TYR A 342 13.29 -5.65 -13.34
C TYR A 342 13.00 -4.15 -13.34
N MET A 343 13.60 -3.39 -12.44
CA MET A 343 13.52 -1.92 -12.50
C MET A 343 14.06 -1.39 -13.83
N LYS A 344 15.21 -1.89 -14.30
CA LYS A 344 15.80 -1.52 -15.60
C LYS A 344 14.92 -1.95 -16.78
N ARG A 345 14.32 -3.15 -16.71
CA ARG A 345 13.40 -3.62 -17.74
C ARG A 345 12.14 -2.76 -17.82
N VAL A 346 11.56 -2.36 -16.70
CA VAL A 346 10.42 -1.42 -16.65
C VAL A 346 10.80 -0.08 -17.31
N MET A 347 12.01 0.43 -17.06
CA MET A 347 12.49 1.65 -17.71
C MET A 347 12.58 1.52 -19.23
N SER A 348 13.08 0.39 -19.74
CA SER A 348 13.35 0.20 -21.17
C SER A 348 12.17 -0.40 -21.95
N GLU A 349 11.42 -1.35 -21.37
CA GLU A 349 10.39 -2.11 -22.06
C GLU A 349 8.99 -1.48 -21.89
N LEU A 350 8.68 -0.89 -20.71
CA LEU A 350 7.46 -0.13 -20.46
C LEU A 350 7.60 1.39 -20.67
N ASN A 351 8.74 1.84 -21.21
CA ASN A 351 9.03 3.27 -21.42
C ASN A 351 8.93 4.15 -20.13
N MET A 352 8.99 3.55 -18.94
CA MET A 352 8.90 4.26 -17.66
C MET A 352 10.29 4.75 -17.21
N SER A 353 10.93 5.60 -18.04
CA SER A 353 12.30 6.10 -17.76
C SER A 353 12.43 6.79 -16.41
N GLY A 354 11.35 7.36 -15.89
CA GLY A 354 11.24 8.01 -14.59
C GLY A 354 10.61 7.12 -13.50
N VAL A 355 10.66 5.78 -13.61
CA VAL A 355 10.15 4.93 -12.52
C VAL A 355 10.93 5.15 -11.23
N THR A 356 10.22 5.22 -10.10
CA THR A 356 10.79 5.42 -8.76
C THR A 356 10.59 4.19 -7.89
N SER A 357 11.41 4.06 -6.86
CA SER A 357 11.20 3.15 -5.74
C SER A 357 10.81 3.94 -4.50
N ALA A 358 9.95 3.38 -3.66
CA ALA A 358 9.53 3.99 -2.40
C ALA A 358 9.45 2.93 -1.29
N CYS A 359 9.72 3.36 -0.07
CA CYS A 359 9.63 2.52 1.12
C CYS A 359 8.89 3.24 2.24
N GLY A 360 8.21 2.45 3.03
CA GLY A 360 7.44 2.86 4.19
C GLY A 360 6.44 1.80 4.59
N MET A 361 5.50 2.14 5.42
CA MET A 361 4.50 1.25 6.00
C MET A 361 3.20 2.00 6.26
N THR A 362 2.11 1.29 6.47
CA THR A 362 0.80 1.92 6.75
C THR A 362 0.92 2.94 7.89
N GLU A 363 1.69 2.61 8.91
CA GLU A 363 1.96 3.43 10.09
C GLU A 363 2.75 4.73 9.78
N THR A 364 3.25 4.89 8.53
CA THR A 364 3.91 6.11 8.03
C THR A 364 3.21 6.73 6.81
N SER A 365 1.96 6.43 6.55
CA SER A 365 0.95 7.15 5.73
C SER A 365 1.06 7.15 4.18
N PRO A 366 1.73 6.26 3.44
CA PRO A 366 2.61 5.18 3.84
C PRO A 366 4.11 5.45 3.61
N VAL A 367 4.51 6.48 2.84
CA VAL A 367 5.88 6.63 2.33
C VAL A 367 6.74 7.47 3.26
N SER A 368 7.83 6.87 3.75
CA SER A 368 8.85 7.58 4.54
C SER A 368 10.00 8.06 3.66
N MET A 369 10.35 7.30 2.63
CA MET A 369 11.43 7.60 1.70
C MET A 369 11.07 7.20 0.28
N GLN A 370 11.58 7.94 -0.70
CA GLN A 370 11.31 7.71 -2.12
C GLN A 370 12.46 8.24 -2.97
N CYS A 371 12.72 7.58 -4.10
CA CYS A 371 13.57 8.13 -5.15
C CYS A 371 12.85 9.27 -5.87
N ASP A 372 13.57 10.30 -6.26
CA ASP A 372 13.12 11.31 -7.21
C ASP A 372 13.42 10.85 -8.65
N VAL A 373 12.62 11.27 -9.62
CA VAL A 373 12.88 10.97 -11.04
C VAL A 373 14.19 11.58 -11.55
N ASP A 374 14.70 12.62 -10.88
CA ASP A 374 15.98 13.25 -11.20
C ASP A 374 17.17 12.54 -10.54
N ASP A 375 16.94 11.59 -9.63
CA ASP A 375 18.03 10.79 -9.06
C ASP A 375 18.70 9.96 -10.15
N PRO A 376 20.04 9.75 -10.06
CA PRO A 376 20.75 8.87 -10.98
C PRO A 376 20.07 7.48 -11.05
N VAL A 377 20.00 6.90 -12.26
CA VAL A 377 19.38 5.58 -12.48
C VAL A 377 19.89 4.54 -11.49
N GLN A 378 21.20 4.54 -11.23
CA GLN A 378 21.80 3.62 -10.27
C GLN A 378 21.18 3.76 -8.88
N MET A 379 20.99 4.98 -8.38
CA MET A 379 20.37 5.22 -7.07
C MET A 379 18.91 4.77 -7.05
N ARG A 380 18.16 5.00 -8.12
CA ARG A 380 16.74 4.58 -8.23
C ARG A 380 16.55 3.07 -8.22
N VAL A 381 17.50 2.31 -8.76
CA VAL A 381 17.42 0.84 -8.81
C VAL A 381 18.06 0.14 -7.62
N GLU A 382 18.99 0.80 -6.92
CA GLU A 382 19.73 0.19 -5.82
C GLU A 382 19.28 0.66 -4.43
N THR A 383 18.50 1.75 -4.36
CA THR A 383 18.08 2.36 -3.09
C THR A 383 16.57 2.59 -3.06
N VAL A 384 16.06 2.96 -1.91
CA VAL A 384 14.67 3.45 -1.76
C VAL A 384 14.62 4.98 -1.74
N GLY A 385 15.66 5.63 -2.25
CA GLY A 385 15.79 7.07 -2.34
C GLY A 385 16.16 7.74 -1.03
N ARG A 386 15.66 8.95 -0.85
CA ARG A 386 15.89 9.80 0.32
C ARG A 386 14.61 10.01 1.11
N ILE A 387 14.77 10.58 2.29
CA ILE A 387 13.67 10.92 3.19
C ILE A 387 12.67 11.89 2.52
N GLN A 388 11.39 11.71 2.81
CA GLN A 388 10.33 12.64 2.42
C GLN A 388 10.49 14.01 3.10
N PRO A 389 10.01 15.11 2.48
CA PRO A 389 9.96 16.41 3.13
C PRO A 389 9.23 16.36 4.48
N HIS A 390 9.64 17.22 5.43
CA HIS A 390 9.07 17.33 6.78
C HIS A 390 9.09 16.04 7.62
N ALA A 391 9.94 15.09 7.26
CA ALA A 391 10.18 13.88 8.02
C ALA A 391 11.62 13.85 8.53
N GLU A 392 11.89 12.96 9.48
CA GLU A 392 13.21 12.75 10.08
C GLU A 392 13.45 11.24 10.21
N ILE A 393 14.63 10.79 9.84
CA ILE A 393 15.02 9.39 9.89
C ILE A 393 16.34 9.27 10.64
N LYS A 394 16.41 8.26 11.51
CA LYS A 394 17.66 7.78 12.10
C LYS A 394 17.76 6.27 11.92
N VAL A 395 19.00 5.76 11.87
CA VAL A 395 19.29 4.32 11.92
C VAL A 395 19.99 4.04 13.24
N VAL A 396 19.47 3.06 13.99
CA VAL A 396 19.93 2.78 15.36
C VAL A 396 20.38 1.33 15.52
N ASP A 397 21.34 1.11 16.43
CA ASP A 397 21.74 -0.21 16.90
C ASP A 397 20.71 -0.81 17.88
N GLN A 398 21.03 -2.00 18.44
CA GLN A 398 20.16 -2.68 19.39
C GLN A 398 20.02 -1.95 20.74
N ASP A 399 20.95 -1.05 21.05
CA ASP A 399 20.93 -0.23 22.27
C ASP A 399 20.23 1.11 22.05
N GLY A 400 19.75 1.39 20.81
CA GLY A 400 19.07 2.62 20.43
C GLY A 400 20.00 3.79 20.06
N ASN A 401 21.33 3.55 19.97
CA ASN A 401 22.29 4.57 19.57
C ASN A 401 22.27 4.74 18.04
N ILE A 402 22.41 5.98 17.58
CA ILE A 402 22.50 6.26 16.13
C ILE A 402 23.85 5.74 15.61
N VAL A 403 23.79 4.87 14.59
CA VAL A 403 24.99 4.28 14.00
C VAL A 403 25.72 5.26 13.07
N PRO A 404 27.03 5.08 12.83
CA PRO A 404 27.78 5.82 11.81
C PRO A 404 27.16 5.65 10.40
N VAL A 405 27.45 6.63 9.52
CA VAL A 405 27.07 6.56 8.10
C VAL A 405 27.64 5.29 7.44
N GLY A 406 26.78 4.56 6.73
CA GLY A 406 27.11 3.31 6.05
C GLY A 406 26.98 2.08 6.94
N GLU A 407 26.88 2.23 8.26
CA GLU A 407 26.61 1.12 9.15
C GLU A 407 25.12 0.76 9.18
N MET A 408 24.82 -0.51 9.40
CA MET A 408 23.48 -1.06 9.40
C MET A 408 22.86 -1.00 10.80
N GLY A 409 21.56 -0.69 10.83
CA GLY A 409 20.73 -0.73 12.03
C GLY A 409 19.24 -0.66 11.69
N GLU A 410 18.39 -0.60 12.71
CA GLU A 410 16.95 -0.40 12.52
C GLU A 410 16.64 1.03 12.10
N ILE A 411 15.85 1.19 11.01
CA ILE A 411 15.43 2.51 10.56
C ILE A 411 14.21 2.98 11.34
N CYS A 412 14.31 4.19 11.89
CA CYS A 412 13.26 4.84 12.66
C CYS A 412 12.85 6.14 11.99
N THR A 413 11.54 6.41 11.97
CA THR A 413 10.97 7.56 11.24
C THR A 413 10.14 8.43 12.18
N ARG A 414 10.27 9.77 12.06
CA ARG A 414 9.46 10.76 12.77
C ARG A 414 8.97 11.85 11.82
N GLY A 415 7.84 12.49 12.14
CA GLY A 415 7.31 13.63 11.39
C GLY A 415 5.81 13.53 11.12
N TYR A 416 5.32 14.40 10.22
CA TYR A 416 3.90 14.52 9.89
C TYR A 416 3.26 13.21 9.44
N LEU A 417 4.06 12.32 8.87
CA LEU A 417 3.61 11.06 8.24
C LEU A 417 3.33 9.95 9.25
N VAL A 418 3.81 10.05 10.50
CA VAL A 418 3.60 9.02 11.52
C VAL A 418 2.13 9.01 11.94
N MET A 419 1.52 7.82 12.00
CA MET A 419 0.14 7.60 12.43
C MET A 419 -0.15 8.20 13.82
N GLN A 420 -1.42 8.41 14.14
CA GLN A 420 -1.81 8.78 15.51
C GLN A 420 -1.54 7.65 16.53
N GLY A 421 -1.58 6.41 16.06
CA GLY A 421 -1.42 5.20 16.86
C GLY A 421 -2.28 4.07 16.33
N TYR A 422 -2.26 2.95 17.03
CA TYR A 422 -3.19 1.85 16.78
C TYR A 422 -4.52 2.09 17.48
N TRP A 423 -5.63 1.94 16.76
CA TRP A 423 -6.98 2.18 17.29
C TRP A 423 -7.28 1.34 18.52
N ASN A 424 -7.61 2.00 19.64
CA ASN A 424 -7.87 1.38 20.95
C ASN A 424 -6.77 0.38 21.37
N ASP A 425 -5.48 0.73 21.14
CA ASP A 425 -4.34 -0.10 21.51
C ASP A 425 -3.11 0.76 21.87
N GLU A 426 -3.21 1.45 23.00
CA GLU A 426 -2.16 2.34 23.48
C GLU A 426 -0.87 1.59 23.82
N ALA A 427 -0.97 0.34 24.31
CA ALA A 427 0.20 -0.44 24.66
C ALA A 427 1.08 -0.68 23.44
N ARG A 428 0.50 -1.20 22.34
CA ARG A 428 1.23 -1.42 21.10
C ARG A 428 1.64 -0.11 20.41
N THR A 429 0.87 0.97 20.61
CA THR A 429 1.27 2.29 20.10
C THR A 429 2.57 2.75 20.75
N ARG A 430 2.69 2.63 22.08
CA ARG A 430 3.93 2.98 22.83
C ARG A 430 5.11 2.05 22.51
N GLU A 431 4.86 0.77 22.21
CA GLU A 431 5.90 -0.15 21.75
C GLU A 431 6.44 0.23 20.36
N THR A 432 5.60 0.83 19.52
CA THR A 432 5.94 1.14 18.11
C THR A 432 6.44 2.57 17.94
N ILE A 433 5.90 3.51 18.71
CA ILE A 433 6.28 4.94 18.68
C ILE A 433 6.89 5.28 20.02
N GLY A 434 8.20 5.56 20.02
CA GLY A 434 8.93 5.94 21.23
C GLY A 434 8.52 7.31 21.77
N ASP A 435 8.91 7.59 23.01
CA ASP A 435 8.63 8.89 23.68
C ASP A 435 9.22 10.09 22.93
N ASP A 436 10.26 9.87 22.11
CA ASP A 436 10.88 10.85 21.23
C ASP A 436 10.12 11.07 19.91
N GLY A 437 9.00 10.35 19.71
CA GLY A 437 8.13 10.42 18.55
C GLY A 437 8.68 9.66 17.32
N PHE A 438 9.77 8.91 17.44
CA PHE A 438 10.24 8.04 16.37
C PHE A 438 9.47 6.72 16.38
N LEU A 439 9.00 6.35 15.20
CA LEU A 439 8.39 5.05 14.93
C LEU A 439 9.49 4.05 14.56
N LEU A 440 9.50 2.91 15.26
CA LEU A 440 10.35 1.76 14.99
C LEU A 440 9.75 0.94 13.84
N SER A 441 10.48 0.80 12.72
CA SER A 441 9.92 0.15 11.52
C SER A 441 10.04 -1.38 11.53
N GLY A 442 11.01 -1.92 12.24
CA GLY A 442 11.43 -3.31 12.15
C GLY A 442 12.21 -3.62 10.86
N ASP A 443 12.51 -2.62 10.04
CA ASP A 443 13.32 -2.77 8.83
C ASP A 443 14.77 -2.37 9.12
N LEU A 444 15.72 -3.16 8.61
CA LEU A 444 17.16 -2.87 8.68
C LEU A 444 17.59 -2.08 7.46
N ALA A 445 18.36 -1.02 7.67
CA ALA A 445 18.79 -0.13 6.61
C ALA A 445 20.21 0.41 6.85
N THR A 446 20.79 0.97 5.79
CA THR A 446 21.97 1.82 5.83
C THR A 446 21.66 3.16 5.19
N ILE A 447 22.33 4.23 5.62
CA ILE A 447 22.28 5.56 4.98
C ILE A 447 23.68 5.87 4.48
N ASP A 448 23.83 6.24 3.20
CA ASP A 448 25.11 6.61 2.64
C ASP A 448 25.45 8.10 2.88
N ALA A 449 26.65 8.53 2.45
CA ALA A 449 27.13 9.90 2.64
C ALA A 449 26.29 10.97 1.93
N ASP A 450 25.53 10.58 0.89
CA ASP A 450 24.66 11.46 0.12
C ASP A 450 23.18 11.41 0.60
N GLY A 451 22.90 10.64 1.66
CA GLY A 451 21.58 10.51 2.29
C GLY A 451 20.65 9.51 1.59
N TYR A 452 21.15 8.67 0.68
CA TYR A 452 20.37 7.58 0.11
C TYR A 452 20.27 6.41 1.08
N ILE A 453 19.10 5.79 1.10
CA ILE A 453 18.74 4.73 2.04
C ILE A 453 18.65 3.41 1.30
N ARG A 454 19.33 2.38 1.82
CA ARG A 454 19.23 0.99 1.35
C ARG A 454 18.54 0.17 2.43
N ILE A 455 17.43 -0.47 2.08
CA ILE A 455 16.81 -1.48 2.95
C ILE A 455 17.60 -2.78 2.77
N VAL A 456 18.14 -3.29 3.85
CA VAL A 456 18.93 -4.54 3.88
C VAL A 456 18.03 -5.75 4.09
N GLY A 457 16.96 -5.59 4.88
CA GLY A 457 16.02 -6.66 5.18
C GLY A 457 15.10 -6.30 6.33
N ARG A 458 14.37 -7.28 6.84
CA ARG A 458 13.59 -7.14 8.06
C ARG A 458 14.29 -7.78 9.24
N LEU A 459 14.25 -7.14 10.38
CA LEU A 459 14.85 -7.66 11.62
C LEU A 459 14.33 -9.07 11.95
N LYS A 460 13.05 -9.34 11.70
CA LYS A 460 12.38 -10.63 11.94
C LYS A 460 12.59 -11.68 10.85
N GLU A 461 13.07 -11.28 9.67
CA GLU A 461 13.37 -12.20 8.56
C GLU A 461 14.87 -12.55 8.48
N MET A 462 15.69 -11.89 9.28
CA MET A 462 17.11 -12.21 9.39
C MET A 462 17.28 -13.62 9.95
N LEU A 463 18.05 -14.44 9.27
CA LEU A 463 18.40 -15.77 9.73
C LEU A 463 19.66 -15.70 10.60
N ILE A 464 19.71 -16.55 11.62
CA ILE A 464 20.93 -16.73 12.45
C ILE A 464 21.45 -18.14 12.23
N ARG A 465 22.50 -18.27 11.43
CA ARG A 465 23.13 -19.54 11.13
C ARG A 465 24.49 -19.67 11.82
N GLY A 466 24.55 -20.49 12.88
CA GLY A 466 25.81 -20.72 13.60
C GLY A 466 26.43 -19.44 14.18
N GLY A 467 25.61 -18.44 14.53
CA GLY A 467 26.04 -17.14 15.05
C GLY A 467 26.24 -16.06 13.97
N GLU A 468 26.14 -16.42 12.69
CA GLU A 468 26.23 -15.48 11.56
C GLU A 468 24.85 -14.96 11.15
N ASN A 469 24.70 -13.65 11.03
CA ASN A 469 23.50 -13.02 10.55
C ASN A 469 23.45 -13.09 9.01
N ILE A 470 22.36 -13.64 8.49
CA ILE A 470 22.11 -13.74 7.04
C ILE A 470 20.87 -12.94 6.68
N TYR A 471 21.00 -12.08 5.70
CA TYR A 471 19.92 -11.25 5.20
C TYR A 471 19.38 -11.83 3.89
N PRO A 472 18.13 -12.32 3.86
CA PRO A 472 17.53 -12.96 2.68
C PRO A 472 17.71 -12.16 1.39
N ARG A 473 17.49 -10.86 1.44
CA ARG A 473 17.55 -9.96 0.29
C ARG A 473 18.91 -9.98 -0.44
N GLU A 474 20.00 -10.07 0.29
CA GLU A 474 21.34 -10.12 -0.29
C GLU A 474 21.51 -11.34 -1.21
N ILE A 475 20.95 -12.48 -0.79
CA ILE A 475 21.02 -13.71 -1.57
C ILE A 475 20.02 -13.68 -2.73
N GLU A 476 18.82 -13.14 -2.51
CA GLU A 476 17.80 -12.93 -3.55
C GLU A 476 18.36 -12.07 -4.68
N GLU A 477 18.92 -10.89 -4.37
CA GLU A 477 19.52 -10.00 -5.36
C GLU A 477 20.69 -10.63 -6.11
N PHE A 478 21.48 -11.47 -5.44
CA PHE A 478 22.54 -12.22 -6.09
C PHE A 478 21.98 -13.25 -7.09
N LEU A 479 20.97 -14.03 -6.67
CA LEU A 479 20.37 -15.08 -7.49
C LEU A 479 19.57 -14.54 -8.69
N TYR A 480 18.98 -13.36 -8.60
CA TYR A 480 18.34 -12.69 -9.75
C TYR A 480 19.31 -12.40 -10.92
N ARG A 481 20.62 -12.43 -10.69
CA ARG A 481 21.63 -12.31 -11.77
C ARG A 481 21.69 -13.56 -12.65
N LEU A 482 21.16 -14.68 -12.21
CA LEU A 482 21.09 -15.90 -13.01
C LEU A 482 19.94 -15.78 -14.02
N PRO A 483 20.20 -15.72 -15.35
CA PRO A 483 19.19 -15.39 -16.36
C PRO A 483 17.97 -16.34 -16.41
N LYS A 484 18.12 -17.55 -15.90
CA LYS A 484 17.07 -18.57 -15.83
C LYS A 484 16.02 -18.29 -14.75
N ILE A 485 16.33 -17.48 -13.73
CA ILE A 485 15.45 -17.22 -12.60
C ILE A 485 14.45 -16.12 -12.97
N GLN A 486 13.17 -16.40 -12.76
CA GLN A 486 12.08 -15.44 -12.83
C GLN A 486 11.84 -14.80 -11.47
N ASP A 487 11.72 -15.60 -10.40
CA ASP A 487 11.55 -15.14 -9.02
C ASP A 487 12.29 -16.06 -8.05
N VAL A 488 12.77 -15.49 -6.94
CA VAL A 488 13.46 -16.23 -5.88
C VAL A 488 13.17 -15.62 -4.53
N GLN A 489 12.89 -16.50 -3.56
CA GLN A 489 12.63 -16.11 -2.18
C GLN A 489 13.48 -16.93 -1.24
N ILE A 490 14.17 -16.23 -0.34
CA ILE A 490 15.06 -16.78 0.66
C ILE A 490 14.43 -16.66 2.04
N PHE A 491 14.51 -17.73 2.82
CA PHE A 491 14.04 -17.79 4.21
C PHE A 491 14.80 -18.87 5.00
N GLY A 492 14.67 -18.82 6.33
CA GLY A 492 15.29 -19.79 7.22
C GLY A 492 14.37 -20.99 7.49
N VAL A 493 14.97 -22.17 7.60
CA VAL A 493 14.34 -23.34 8.18
C VAL A 493 15.19 -23.84 9.36
N PRO A 494 14.59 -24.48 10.38
CA PRO A 494 15.32 -24.99 11.54
C PRO A 494 16.42 -26.00 11.16
N ASP A 495 17.52 -25.98 11.88
CA ASP A 495 18.63 -26.94 11.73
C ASP A 495 19.24 -27.25 13.10
N GLU A 496 19.42 -28.53 13.42
CA GLU A 496 19.92 -28.97 14.75
C GLU A 496 21.34 -28.47 15.07
N LYS A 497 22.17 -28.29 14.03
CA LYS A 497 23.58 -27.91 14.23
C LYS A 497 23.79 -26.40 14.20
N TYR A 498 23.09 -25.72 13.33
CA TYR A 498 23.34 -24.30 13.07
C TYR A 498 22.23 -23.37 13.55
N GLY A 499 21.17 -23.92 14.17
CA GLY A 499 19.96 -23.18 14.56
C GLY A 499 19.03 -22.97 13.38
N GLU A 500 19.50 -22.29 12.34
CA GLU A 500 18.79 -22.13 11.07
C GLU A 500 19.74 -22.37 9.88
N VAL A 501 19.15 -22.77 8.74
CA VAL A 501 19.85 -22.85 7.46
C VAL A 501 19.03 -22.18 6.36
N VAL A 502 19.75 -21.74 5.32
CA VAL A 502 19.15 -21.01 4.19
C VAL A 502 18.35 -21.96 3.31
N CYS A 503 17.09 -21.63 3.06
CA CYS A 503 16.21 -22.27 2.10
C CYS A 503 15.85 -21.28 0.98
N ALA A 504 15.79 -21.77 -0.26
CA ALA A 504 15.38 -21.01 -1.45
C ALA A 504 14.17 -21.64 -2.13
N TRP A 505 13.13 -20.85 -2.38
CA TRP A 505 12.09 -21.18 -3.37
C TRP A 505 12.36 -20.39 -4.64
N ILE A 506 12.28 -21.05 -5.79
CA ILE A 506 12.69 -20.49 -7.08
C ILE A 506 11.61 -20.76 -8.12
N ILE A 507 11.20 -19.73 -8.86
CA ILE A 507 10.44 -19.83 -10.11
C ILE A 507 11.41 -19.62 -11.25
N LEU A 508 11.46 -20.59 -12.18
CA LEU A 508 12.23 -20.47 -13.40
C LEU A 508 11.39 -19.78 -14.50
N LYS A 509 12.06 -19.09 -15.42
CA LYS A 509 11.42 -18.57 -16.62
C LYS A 509 10.91 -19.69 -17.50
N GLU A 510 9.86 -19.43 -18.27
CA GLU A 510 9.25 -20.40 -19.17
C GLU A 510 10.30 -21.01 -20.12
N GLY A 511 10.28 -22.35 -20.23
CA GLY A 511 11.22 -23.09 -21.06
C GLY A 511 12.65 -23.19 -20.53
N GLN A 512 12.92 -22.66 -19.34
CA GLN A 512 14.23 -22.83 -18.69
C GLN A 512 14.21 -24.02 -17.73
N ASP A 513 15.38 -24.62 -17.56
CA ASP A 513 15.61 -25.73 -16.63
C ASP A 513 16.87 -25.46 -15.78
N ALA A 514 16.82 -25.81 -14.52
CA ALA A 514 17.94 -25.74 -13.58
C ALA A 514 17.77 -26.77 -12.46
N SER A 515 18.85 -27.37 -12.05
CA SER A 515 18.89 -28.23 -10.85
C SER A 515 19.28 -27.43 -9.61
N ALA A 516 19.01 -27.98 -8.42
CA ALA A 516 19.48 -27.40 -7.16
C ALA A 516 21.02 -27.27 -7.13
N GLN A 517 21.73 -28.18 -7.82
CA GLN A 517 23.18 -28.13 -7.92
C GLN A 517 23.65 -26.94 -8.77
N ASP A 518 22.98 -26.64 -9.88
CA ASP A 518 23.31 -25.47 -10.72
C ASP A 518 23.22 -24.16 -9.91
N ILE A 519 22.21 -24.04 -9.05
CA ILE A 519 22.06 -22.86 -8.18
C ILE A 519 23.19 -22.79 -7.16
N LYS A 520 23.55 -23.92 -6.54
CA LYS A 520 24.66 -23.99 -5.57
C LYS A 520 26.00 -23.66 -6.23
N ASP A 521 26.23 -24.21 -7.42
CA ASP A 521 27.45 -23.95 -8.18
C ASP A 521 27.56 -22.49 -8.61
N PHE A 522 26.46 -21.85 -8.99
CA PHE A 522 26.41 -20.41 -9.26
C PHE A 522 26.79 -19.55 -8.03
N CYS A 523 26.41 -20.00 -6.84
CA CYS A 523 26.77 -19.34 -5.57
C CYS A 523 28.21 -19.60 -5.15
N HIS A 524 28.76 -20.76 -5.51
CA HIS A 524 30.04 -21.20 -5.00
C HIS A 524 31.18 -20.26 -5.43
N GLY A 525 31.96 -19.79 -4.43
CA GLY A 525 33.07 -18.85 -4.64
C GLY A 525 32.63 -17.40 -4.95
N GLN A 526 31.31 -17.15 -5.05
CA GLN A 526 30.77 -15.80 -5.32
C GLN A 526 30.17 -15.16 -4.06
N ILE A 527 29.55 -15.96 -3.20
CA ILE A 527 29.02 -15.51 -1.91
C ILE A 527 29.58 -16.39 -0.79
N ALA A 528 29.51 -15.91 0.45
CA ALA A 528 30.00 -16.63 1.60
C ALA A 528 29.31 -17.99 1.72
N HIS A 529 30.08 -19.04 2.05
CA HIS A 529 29.60 -20.43 2.10
C HIS A 529 28.34 -20.60 2.97
N PHE A 530 28.25 -19.89 4.09
CA PHE A 530 27.11 -19.98 5.00
C PHE A 530 25.82 -19.35 4.43
N LYS A 531 25.92 -18.53 3.39
CA LYS A 531 24.79 -17.90 2.66
C LYS A 531 24.24 -18.78 1.54
N ILE A 532 24.97 -19.80 1.10
CA ILE A 532 24.54 -20.70 0.02
C ILE A 532 23.32 -21.48 0.50
N PRO A 533 22.19 -21.48 -0.26
CA PRO A 533 21.00 -22.23 0.11
C PRO A 533 21.28 -23.72 0.26
N LEU A 534 20.99 -24.28 1.43
CA LEU A 534 21.10 -25.70 1.67
C LEU A 534 19.95 -26.44 1.00
N HIS A 535 18.73 -25.94 1.18
CA HIS A 535 17.51 -26.48 0.59
C HIS A 535 17.03 -25.56 -0.54
N ILE A 536 16.70 -26.16 -1.69
CA ILE A 536 16.23 -25.44 -2.88
C ILE A 536 15.02 -26.19 -3.40
N ARG A 537 13.91 -25.45 -3.59
CA ARG A 537 12.67 -25.93 -4.15
C ARG A 537 12.30 -25.10 -5.38
N PHE A 538 12.03 -25.77 -6.49
CA PHE A 538 11.44 -25.13 -7.65
C PHE A 538 9.92 -25.20 -7.55
N VAL A 539 9.25 -24.09 -7.82
CA VAL A 539 7.80 -23.93 -7.70
C VAL A 539 7.26 -23.18 -8.91
N ASP A 540 5.98 -23.37 -9.21
CA ASP A 540 5.30 -22.65 -10.28
C ASP A 540 4.72 -21.33 -9.78
N GLU A 541 4.42 -21.24 -8.49
CA GLU A 541 3.87 -20.03 -7.87
C GLU A 541 4.36 -19.84 -6.42
N MET A 542 4.36 -18.60 -5.96
CA MET A 542 4.68 -18.22 -4.57
C MET A 542 3.39 -17.90 -3.79
N PRO A 543 3.29 -18.28 -2.52
CA PRO A 543 2.16 -17.87 -1.67
C PRO A 543 2.18 -16.36 -1.45
N MET A 544 1.13 -15.67 -1.91
CA MET A 544 1.01 -14.22 -1.83
C MET A 544 -0.26 -13.80 -1.07
N THR A 545 -0.22 -12.60 -0.54
CA THR A 545 -1.42 -11.89 -0.09
C THR A 545 -2.18 -11.32 -1.30
N VAL A 546 -3.41 -10.84 -1.08
CA VAL A 546 -4.19 -10.14 -2.13
C VAL A 546 -3.48 -8.87 -2.65
N THR A 547 -2.60 -8.28 -1.85
CA THR A 547 -1.76 -7.13 -2.25
C THR A 547 -0.53 -7.52 -3.05
N GLY A 548 -0.32 -8.80 -3.34
CA GLY A 548 0.89 -9.29 -4.02
C GLY A 548 2.12 -9.37 -3.12
N LYS A 549 1.96 -9.26 -1.79
CA LYS A 549 3.07 -9.46 -0.83
C LYS A 549 3.27 -10.95 -0.57
N LEU A 550 4.52 -11.37 -0.60
CA LEU A 550 4.95 -12.73 -0.34
C LEU A 550 4.71 -13.13 1.13
N GLN A 551 4.26 -14.37 1.33
CA GLN A 551 3.99 -14.96 2.63
C GLN A 551 5.08 -15.96 2.99
N LYS A 552 6.31 -15.48 3.30
CA LYS A 552 7.47 -16.33 3.62
C LYS A 552 7.22 -17.32 4.76
N PHE A 553 6.35 -16.97 5.72
CA PHE A 553 5.98 -17.89 6.80
C PHE A 553 5.30 -19.17 6.27
N LYS A 554 4.44 -19.08 5.24
CA LYS A 554 3.82 -20.26 4.61
C LYS A 554 4.84 -21.11 3.86
N MET A 555 5.83 -20.45 3.22
CA MET A 555 6.94 -21.17 2.57
C MET A 555 7.77 -21.94 3.60
N ARG A 556 8.06 -21.29 4.74
CA ARG A 556 8.78 -21.92 5.86
C ARG A 556 8.00 -23.11 6.42
N GLU A 557 6.71 -22.94 6.72
CA GLU A 557 5.85 -24.00 7.23
C GLU A 557 5.83 -25.21 6.28
N ALA A 558 5.64 -24.99 4.99
CA ALA A 558 5.64 -26.04 3.98
C ALA A 558 6.99 -26.78 3.89
N MET A 559 8.12 -26.06 4.00
CA MET A 559 9.44 -26.68 4.00
C MET A 559 9.77 -27.44 5.29
N VAL A 560 9.36 -26.91 6.43
CA VAL A 560 9.51 -27.59 7.72
C VAL A 560 8.75 -28.91 7.74
N GLU A 561 7.53 -28.95 7.19
CA GLU A 561 6.72 -30.17 7.05
C GLU A 561 7.39 -31.14 6.05
N GLU A 562 7.78 -30.68 4.86
CA GLU A 562 8.39 -31.49 3.82
C GLU A 562 9.71 -32.14 4.26
N LEU A 563 10.52 -31.38 5.02
CA LEU A 563 11.82 -31.84 5.51
C LEU A 563 11.73 -32.62 6.84
N GLY A 564 10.54 -32.68 7.46
CA GLY A 564 10.35 -33.34 8.74
C GLY A 564 11.11 -32.67 9.90
N LEU A 565 11.23 -31.33 9.90
CA LEU A 565 12.00 -30.54 10.85
C LEU A 565 11.15 -30.01 12.02
N ALA A 566 9.93 -30.54 12.23
CA ALA A 566 8.99 -30.11 13.26
C ALA A 566 9.33 -30.65 14.66
#